data_6d13b44b19677f7b8131b4ec74303568
#
_entry.id   6d13b44b19677f7b8131b4ec74303568
#
_cell.length_a   1.000
_cell.length_b   1.000
_cell.length_c   1.000
_cell.angle_alpha   90.00
_cell.angle_beta   90.00
_cell.angle_gamma   90.00
#
_symmetry.space_group_name_H-M   'P 1'
#
loop_
_entity.id
_entity.type
_entity.pdbx_description
1 polymer ?
#
loop_
_entity_poly.entity_id
_entity_poly.type
_entity_poly.pdbx_seq_one_letter_code
_entity_poly.pdbx_strand_id
1 'polypeptide(L)'
;MRNWLLGSLLIFCMSATAPCFAAKRRAAGSEKIGKIEESGIHWMSYQEALNKAKKEDKFVALFFTGSDWCIWCMRMQEQILTTAAFVDFAKQHLCMVEVDFPHNGQQSPEQKEQNRQLKNQYQVEGFPTLVLLDAQGREVARLGFEHGGGEAYVHRLKKVLRLS
;
A
#
# COMPACT_ATOMS: atom_id res chain seq x y z
N MET A 1 4.92 81.16 40.32
CA MET A 1 4.43 82.31 39.53
C MET A 1 3.74 81.76 38.31
N ARG A 2 2.45 81.98 38.32
CA ARG A 2 1.50 82.27 37.27
C ARG A 2 1.25 81.11 36.25
N ASN A 3 0.12 80.47 36.44
CA ASN A 3 -1.25 80.74 35.92
C ASN A 3 -1.34 80.96 34.43
N TRP A 4 -2.18 80.18 33.78
CA TRP A 4 -3.38 80.53 33.04
C TRP A 4 -3.83 79.29 32.20
N LEU A 5 -4.93 78.69 32.43
CA LEU A 5 -6.36 78.94 32.15
C LEU A 5 -6.79 78.57 30.72
N LEU A 6 -7.73 77.64 30.68
CA LEU A 6 -8.92 77.58 29.91
C LEU A 6 -8.85 77.24 28.40
N GLY A 7 -9.55 76.22 28.06
CA GLY A 7 -10.00 75.92 26.72
C GLY A 7 -10.83 74.66 26.62
N SER A 8 -12.04 74.75 27.15
CA SER A 8 -13.08 73.73 26.98
C SER A 8 -13.50 73.63 25.51
N LEU A 9 -13.46 72.48 24.90
CA LEU A 9 -14.26 72.23 23.73
C LEU A 9 -14.81 70.80 23.78
N LEU A 10 -16.06 70.70 24.16
CA LEU A 10 -16.84 69.49 24.08
C LEU A 10 -17.11 69.18 22.61
N ILE A 11 -16.51 68.13 22.09
CA ILE A 11 -16.98 67.49 20.86
C ILE A 11 -17.67 66.20 21.21
N PHE A 12 -18.94 66.25 21.09
CA PHE A 12 -19.91 65.18 21.18
C PHE A 12 -19.73 64.27 19.96
N CYS A 13 -19.05 63.16 20.10
CA CYS A 13 -18.96 62.21 19.03
C CYS A 13 -19.82 60.99 19.38
N MET A 14 -20.90 60.90 18.63
CA MET A 14 -21.91 59.85 18.70
C MET A 14 -21.24 58.48 18.54
N SER A 15 -21.33 57.69 19.58
CA SER A 15 -20.97 56.28 19.55
C SER A 15 -21.99 55.49 18.76
N ALA A 16 -21.67 55.19 17.51
CA ALA A 16 -22.40 54.21 16.74
C ALA A 16 -21.95 52.81 17.24
N THR A 17 -22.77 52.22 18.10
CA THR A 17 -22.63 50.80 18.49
C THR A 17 -23.09 49.94 17.32
N ALA A 18 -22.13 49.44 16.54
CA ALA A 18 -22.37 48.37 15.59
C ALA A 18 -22.54 47.05 16.37
N PRO A 19 -23.62 46.30 16.15
CA PRO A 19 -23.73 44.96 16.73
C PRO A 19 -22.71 44.03 16.10
N CYS A 20 -21.78 43.57 16.93
CA CYS A 20 -20.86 42.50 16.58
C CYS A 20 -21.69 41.23 16.35
N PHE A 21 -22.00 40.93 15.08
CA PHE A 21 -22.54 39.65 14.69
C PHE A 21 -21.46 38.60 14.93
N ALA A 22 -21.51 37.96 16.10
CA ALA A 22 -20.77 36.77 16.37
C ALA A 22 -21.27 35.68 15.43
N ALA A 23 -20.62 35.57 14.28
CA ALA A 23 -20.76 34.41 13.40
C ALA A 23 -20.30 33.19 14.17
N LYS A 24 -21.27 32.48 14.73
CA LYS A 24 -21.11 31.15 15.31
C LYS A 24 -20.54 30.24 14.21
N ARG A 25 -19.21 30.16 14.14
CA ARG A 25 -18.54 29.13 13.31
C ARG A 25 -19.06 27.81 13.83
N ARG A 26 -20.02 27.24 13.12
CA ARG A 26 -20.34 25.83 13.22
C ARG A 26 -19.04 25.10 12.94
N ALA A 27 -18.51 24.42 13.96
CA ALA A 27 -17.49 23.42 13.78
C ALA A 27 -18.08 22.45 12.75
N ALA A 28 -17.59 22.54 11.52
CA ALA A 28 -17.80 21.52 10.52
C ALA A 28 -17.29 20.23 11.15
N GLY A 29 -18.20 19.28 11.33
CA GLY A 29 -17.88 17.99 11.87
C GLY A 29 -16.67 17.45 11.11
N SER A 30 -15.73 16.92 11.83
CA SER A 30 -14.69 16.09 11.29
C SER A 30 -15.39 14.94 10.55
N GLU A 31 -15.64 15.16 9.28
CA GLU A 31 -16.00 14.12 8.34
C GLU A 31 -14.81 13.19 8.37
N LYS A 32 -15.01 12.01 8.96
CA LYS A 32 -14.04 10.92 8.88
C LYS A 32 -13.77 10.76 7.40
N ILE A 33 -12.62 11.27 6.94
CA ILE A 33 -12.09 10.94 5.64
C ILE A 33 -12.00 9.44 5.67
N GLY A 34 -12.92 8.80 4.98
CA GLY A 34 -12.93 7.35 4.80
C GLY A 34 -11.53 7.01 4.31
N LYS A 35 -10.84 6.14 5.05
CA LYS A 35 -9.58 5.55 4.65
C LYS A 35 -9.78 5.16 3.21
N ILE A 36 -9.12 5.85 2.26
CA ILE A 36 -9.06 5.43 0.87
C ILE A 36 -8.38 4.06 0.97
N GLU A 37 -9.16 3.00 0.87
CA GLU A 37 -8.60 1.65 0.80
C GLU A 37 -7.75 1.65 -0.45
N GLU A 38 -6.46 1.47 -0.25
CA GLU A 38 -5.48 1.36 -1.32
C GLU A 38 -5.94 0.22 -2.22
N SER A 39 -6.44 0.57 -3.42
CA SER A 39 -7.13 -0.35 -4.33
C SER A 39 -6.18 -1.37 -5.00
N GLY A 40 -5.00 -1.58 -4.44
CA GLY A 40 -3.96 -2.41 -5.00
C GLY A 40 -3.34 -3.41 -4.02
N ILE A 41 -2.38 -4.18 -4.51
CA ILE A 41 -1.53 -5.05 -3.71
C ILE A 41 -0.60 -4.19 -2.86
N HIS A 42 -0.54 -4.50 -1.56
CA HIS A 42 0.47 -3.94 -0.67
C HIS A 42 1.74 -4.80 -0.72
N TRP A 43 2.76 -4.29 -1.41
CA TRP A 43 4.07 -4.90 -1.47
C TRP A 43 4.90 -4.57 -0.22
N MET A 44 5.59 -5.55 0.33
CA MET A 44 6.39 -5.38 1.54
C MET A 44 7.74 -6.08 1.42
N SER A 45 8.66 -5.81 2.33
CA SER A 45 9.93 -6.52 2.39
C SER A 45 9.74 -7.97 2.81
N TYR A 46 10.67 -8.85 2.46
CA TYR A 46 10.60 -10.27 2.81
C TYR A 46 10.50 -10.52 4.33
N GLN A 47 11.28 -9.78 5.11
CA GLN A 47 11.26 -9.93 6.57
C GLN A 47 9.95 -9.44 7.18
N GLU A 48 9.41 -8.33 6.68
CA GLU A 48 8.11 -7.81 7.09
C GLU A 48 6.99 -8.81 6.75
N ALA A 49 7.00 -9.37 5.55
CA ALA A 49 6.04 -10.37 5.11
C ALA A 49 6.04 -11.61 6.01
N LEU A 50 7.20 -12.14 6.37
CA LEU A 50 7.31 -13.27 7.30
C LEU A 50 6.77 -12.94 8.69
N ASN A 51 7.09 -11.74 9.20
CA ASN A 51 6.61 -11.31 10.52
C ASN A 51 5.08 -11.12 10.53
N LYS A 52 4.54 -10.54 9.46
CA LYS A 52 3.11 -10.34 9.30
C LYS A 52 2.36 -11.65 9.10
N ALA A 53 2.88 -12.55 8.28
CA ALA A 53 2.30 -13.87 8.04
C ALA A 53 2.15 -14.68 9.35
N LYS A 54 3.17 -14.64 10.23
CA LYS A 54 3.11 -15.27 11.56
C LYS A 54 2.03 -14.69 12.48
N LYS A 55 1.79 -13.37 12.40
CA LYS A 55 0.82 -12.69 13.27
C LYS A 55 -0.61 -12.87 12.80
N GLU A 56 -0.82 -12.94 11.48
CA GLU A 56 -2.13 -12.89 10.86
C GLU A 56 -2.56 -14.24 10.26
N ASP A 57 -1.75 -15.30 10.46
CA ASP A 57 -1.98 -16.64 9.91
C ASP A 57 -2.18 -16.62 8.38
N LYS A 58 -1.27 -15.91 7.70
CA LYS A 58 -1.26 -15.76 6.24
C LYS A 58 -0.08 -16.47 5.60
N PHE A 59 -0.16 -16.66 4.29
CA PHE A 59 0.96 -17.12 3.49
C PHE A 59 1.82 -15.94 3.02
N VAL A 60 3.11 -16.18 2.78
CA VAL A 60 3.97 -15.23 2.08
C VAL A 60 3.98 -15.61 0.60
N ALA A 61 3.79 -14.64 -0.28
CA ALA A 61 3.82 -14.83 -1.72
C ALA A 61 4.96 -14.01 -2.32
N LEU A 62 6.02 -14.71 -2.76
CA LEU A 62 7.18 -14.12 -3.44
C LEU A 62 6.93 -14.11 -4.94
N PHE A 63 6.75 -12.92 -5.50
CA PHE A 63 6.58 -12.74 -6.94
C PHE A 63 7.92 -12.44 -7.61
N PHE A 64 8.52 -13.45 -8.21
CA PHE A 64 9.75 -13.32 -8.98
C PHE A 64 9.44 -12.81 -10.38
N THR A 65 10.01 -11.66 -10.72
CA THR A 65 9.67 -10.92 -11.93
C THR A 65 10.90 -10.27 -12.58
N GLY A 66 10.74 -9.87 -13.83
CA GLY A 66 11.63 -8.96 -14.55
C GLY A 66 10.78 -7.83 -15.10
N SER A 67 10.56 -6.79 -14.28
CA SER A 67 9.51 -5.78 -14.46
C SER A 67 9.59 -5.02 -15.79
N ASP A 68 10.80 -4.80 -16.33
CA ASP A 68 11.05 -3.98 -17.52
C ASP A 68 11.37 -4.79 -18.79
N TRP A 69 11.45 -6.13 -18.73
CA TRP A 69 11.81 -6.95 -19.88
C TRP A 69 10.99 -8.25 -20.04
N CYS A 70 10.39 -8.77 -18.95
CA CYS A 70 9.67 -10.05 -18.99
C CYS A 70 8.21 -9.85 -19.40
N ILE A 71 7.89 -10.11 -20.68
CA ILE A 71 6.52 -9.93 -21.21
C ILE A 71 5.46 -10.76 -20.47
N TRP A 72 5.79 -11.98 -20.03
CA TRP A 72 4.88 -12.84 -19.26
C TRP A 72 4.67 -12.34 -17.85
N CYS A 73 5.67 -11.67 -17.26
CA CYS A 73 5.54 -11.01 -15.96
C CYS A 73 4.57 -9.83 -16.04
N MET A 74 4.71 -8.99 -17.07
CA MET A 74 3.80 -7.88 -17.33
C MET A 74 2.36 -8.36 -17.53
N ARG A 75 2.17 -9.46 -18.30
CA ARG A 75 0.85 -10.07 -18.47
C ARG A 75 0.29 -10.63 -17.17
N MET A 76 1.11 -11.27 -16.33
CA MET A 76 0.67 -11.76 -15.04
C MET A 76 0.22 -10.60 -14.13
N GLN A 77 0.95 -9.52 -14.15
CA GLN A 77 0.61 -8.33 -13.39
C GLN A 77 -0.71 -7.72 -13.88
N GLU A 78 -0.85 -7.51 -15.20
CA GLU A 78 -2.04 -6.90 -15.79
C GLU A 78 -3.30 -7.78 -15.69
N GLN A 79 -3.18 -9.07 -16.01
CA GLN A 79 -4.34 -9.96 -16.17
C GLN A 79 -4.72 -10.72 -14.90
N ILE A 80 -3.83 -10.76 -13.90
CA ILE A 80 -4.04 -11.53 -12.67
C ILE A 80 -3.89 -10.63 -11.44
N LEU A 81 -2.69 -10.11 -11.18
CA LEU A 81 -2.36 -9.50 -9.89
C LEU A 81 -3.11 -8.19 -9.62
N THR A 82 -3.45 -7.41 -10.66
CA THR A 82 -4.21 -6.16 -10.53
C THR A 82 -5.72 -6.35 -10.55
N THR A 83 -6.21 -7.56 -10.75
CA THR A 83 -7.66 -7.83 -10.75
C THR A 83 -8.25 -7.75 -9.35
N ALA A 84 -9.49 -7.29 -9.22
CA ALA A 84 -10.18 -7.21 -7.93
C ALA A 84 -10.19 -8.57 -7.22
N ALA A 85 -10.47 -9.66 -7.95
CA ALA A 85 -10.50 -11.00 -7.39
C ALA A 85 -9.16 -11.39 -6.73
N PHE A 86 -8.03 -11.11 -7.38
CA PHE A 86 -6.71 -11.41 -6.81
C PHE A 86 -6.37 -10.48 -5.65
N VAL A 87 -6.63 -9.17 -5.79
CA VAL A 87 -6.35 -8.17 -4.75
C VAL A 87 -7.12 -8.48 -3.47
N ASP A 88 -8.40 -8.83 -3.56
CA ASP A 88 -9.22 -9.18 -2.40
C ASP A 88 -8.75 -10.47 -1.73
N PHE A 89 -8.38 -11.48 -2.54
CA PHE A 89 -7.78 -12.71 -2.04
C PHE A 89 -6.43 -12.44 -1.34
N ALA A 90 -5.58 -11.64 -1.96
CA ALA A 90 -4.26 -11.30 -1.40
C ALA A 90 -4.40 -10.54 -0.07
N LYS A 91 -5.30 -9.57 0.03
CA LYS A 91 -5.57 -8.86 1.29
C LYS A 91 -5.95 -9.80 2.43
N GLN A 92 -6.69 -10.86 2.14
CA GLN A 92 -7.17 -11.80 3.15
C GLN A 92 -6.13 -12.87 3.50
N HIS A 93 -5.38 -13.38 2.53
CA HIS A 93 -4.61 -14.62 2.69
C HIS A 93 -3.11 -14.49 2.45
N LEU A 94 -2.63 -13.39 1.81
CA LEU A 94 -1.25 -13.28 1.37
C LEU A 94 -0.54 -12.05 1.95
N CYS A 95 0.75 -12.21 2.22
CA CYS A 95 1.72 -11.14 2.40
C CYS A 95 2.60 -11.10 1.15
N MET A 96 2.43 -10.08 0.31
CA MET A 96 3.05 -10.01 -1.02
C MET A 96 4.44 -9.39 -0.97
N VAL A 97 5.41 -10.06 -1.60
CA VAL A 97 6.80 -9.58 -1.75
C VAL A 97 7.16 -9.59 -3.23
N GLU A 98 7.59 -8.45 -3.75
CA GLU A 98 8.14 -8.37 -5.10
C GLU A 98 9.64 -8.67 -5.09
N VAL A 99 10.06 -9.65 -5.89
CA VAL A 99 11.46 -10.03 -6.07
C VAL A 99 11.83 -9.76 -7.52
N ASP A 100 12.14 -8.49 -7.81
CA ASP A 100 12.35 -7.99 -9.16
C ASP A 100 13.80 -8.05 -9.61
N PHE A 101 14.01 -8.37 -10.89
CA PHE A 101 15.29 -8.42 -11.58
C PHE A 101 15.28 -7.54 -12.83
N PRO A 102 15.19 -6.19 -12.67
CA PRO A 102 15.13 -5.29 -13.80
C PRO A 102 16.46 -5.19 -14.52
N HIS A 103 16.43 -4.95 -15.85
CA HIS A 103 17.63 -4.64 -16.63
C HIS A 103 18.07 -3.18 -16.47
N ASN A 104 17.10 -2.24 -16.47
CA ASN A 104 17.36 -0.80 -16.43
C ASN A 104 16.91 -0.15 -15.10
N GLY A 105 16.26 -0.91 -14.22
CA GLY A 105 15.76 -0.41 -12.93
C GLY A 105 16.88 -0.14 -11.95
N GLN A 106 16.75 0.94 -11.18
CA GLN A 106 17.68 1.25 -10.09
C GLN A 106 17.23 0.54 -8.81
N GLN A 107 18.04 -0.39 -8.37
CA GLN A 107 17.90 -1.05 -7.08
C GLN A 107 19.16 -0.84 -6.26
N SER A 108 19.03 -0.74 -4.93
CA SER A 108 20.21 -0.69 -4.07
C SER A 108 21.01 -2.01 -4.15
N PRO A 109 22.33 -1.98 -3.87
CA PRO A 109 23.14 -3.21 -3.81
C PRO A 109 22.55 -4.25 -2.87
N GLU A 110 22.02 -3.81 -1.73
CA GLU A 110 21.40 -4.66 -0.72
C GLU A 110 20.15 -5.36 -1.26
N GLN A 111 19.30 -4.63 -1.99
CA GLN A 111 18.10 -5.19 -2.61
C GLN A 111 18.44 -6.21 -3.69
N LYS A 112 19.45 -5.93 -4.54
CA LYS A 112 19.92 -6.87 -5.55
C LYS A 112 20.42 -8.14 -4.92
N GLU A 113 21.20 -8.02 -3.86
CA GLU A 113 21.75 -9.17 -3.14
C GLU A 113 20.66 -9.99 -2.48
N GLN A 114 19.69 -9.35 -1.80
CA GLN A 114 18.54 -10.03 -1.21
C GLN A 114 17.74 -10.80 -2.28
N ASN A 115 17.42 -10.15 -3.41
CA ASN A 115 16.69 -10.81 -4.50
C ASN A 115 17.45 -12.01 -5.05
N ARG A 116 18.77 -11.91 -5.20
CA ARG A 116 19.62 -13.01 -5.64
C ARG A 116 19.62 -14.17 -4.63
N GLN A 117 19.69 -13.87 -3.34
CA GLN A 117 19.63 -14.88 -2.28
C GLN A 117 18.29 -15.61 -2.28
N LEU A 118 17.17 -14.87 -2.37
CA LEU A 118 15.84 -15.47 -2.45
C LEU A 118 15.68 -16.36 -3.70
N LYS A 119 16.17 -15.88 -4.86
CA LYS A 119 16.14 -16.67 -6.09
C LYS A 119 16.89 -17.99 -5.94
N ASN A 120 18.07 -17.97 -5.33
CA ASN A 120 18.88 -19.16 -5.09
C ASN A 120 18.25 -20.07 -4.03
N GLN A 121 17.77 -19.51 -2.93
CA GLN A 121 17.13 -20.25 -1.83
C GLN A 121 15.93 -21.06 -2.31
N TYR A 122 15.08 -20.46 -3.15
CA TYR A 122 13.88 -21.10 -3.67
C TYR A 122 14.09 -21.70 -5.08
N GLN A 123 15.34 -21.77 -5.56
CA GLN A 123 15.71 -22.39 -6.84
C GLN A 123 14.81 -21.94 -8.00
N VAL A 124 14.60 -20.62 -8.14
CA VAL A 124 13.77 -20.07 -9.20
C VAL A 124 14.58 -19.95 -10.48
N GLU A 125 14.20 -20.69 -11.50
CA GLU A 125 14.91 -20.73 -12.79
C GLU A 125 14.34 -19.79 -13.84
N GLY A 126 13.05 -19.43 -13.74
CA GLY A 126 12.37 -18.62 -14.76
C GLY A 126 11.36 -17.65 -14.18
N PHE A 127 10.88 -16.74 -15.02
CA PHE A 127 9.91 -15.70 -14.66
C PHE A 127 8.70 -15.69 -15.62
N PRO A 128 7.51 -15.34 -15.13
CA PRO A 128 7.17 -15.09 -13.73
C PRO A 128 7.07 -16.40 -12.92
N THR A 129 7.44 -16.33 -11.65
CA THR A 129 7.18 -17.40 -10.68
C THR A 129 6.63 -16.79 -9.40
N LEU A 130 5.51 -17.31 -8.92
CA LEU A 130 4.95 -16.99 -7.61
C LEU A 130 5.24 -18.16 -6.67
N VAL A 131 6.15 -17.97 -5.72
CA VAL A 131 6.46 -18.95 -4.67
C VAL A 131 5.65 -18.64 -3.44
N LEU A 132 4.88 -19.61 -2.97
CA LEU A 132 4.02 -19.49 -1.79
C LEU A 132 4.68 -20.19 -0.60
N LEU A 133 4.82 -19.46 0.50
CA LEU A 133 5.47 -19.95 1.72
C LEU A 133 4.46 -19.96 2.87
N ASP A 134 4.65 -20.89 3.78
CA ASP A 134 4.00 -20.83 5.08
C ASP A 134 4.62 -19.72 5.98
N ALA A 135 4.05 -19.51 7.13
CA ALA A 135 4.53 -18.51 8.09
C ALA A 135 5.95 -18.80 8.64
N GLN A 136 6.49 -20.01 8.41
CA GLN A 136 7.84 -20.41 8.77
C GLN A 136 8.84 -20.21 7.62
N GLY A 137 8.38 -19.72 6.47
CA GLY A 137 9.22 -19.50 5.28
C GLY A 137 9.49 -20.76 4.46
N ARG A 138 8.74 -21.84 4.69
CA ARG A 138 8.86 -23.09 3.91
C ARG A 138 7.95 -23.00 2.70
N GLU A 139 8.45 -23.39 1.54
CA GLU A 139 7.64 -23.43 0.32
C GLU A 139 6.52 -24.47 0.45
N VAL A 140 5.30 -24.04 0.16
CA VAL A 140 4.11 -24.90 0.14
C VAL A 140 3.54 -25.11 -1.26
N ALA A 141 3.79 -24.15 -2.17
CA ALA A 141 3.41 -24.25 -3.57
C ALA A 141 4.19 -23.25 -4.42
N ARG A 142 4.20 -23.47 -5.74
CA ARG A 142 4.62 -22.46 -6.73
C ARG A 142 3.75 -22.50 -7.96
N LEU A 143 3.51 -21.33 -8.55
CA LEU A 143 2.71 -21.13 -9.74
C LEU A 143 3.43 -20.18 -10.69
N GLY A 144 3.26 -20.37 -12.00
CA GLY A 144 3.66 -19.40 -13.02
C GLY A 144 2.47 -18.59 -13.52
N PHE A 145 2.65 -17.97 -14.68
CA PHE A 145 1.52 -17.37 -15.43
C PHE A 145 0.59 -18.48 -15.91
N GLU A 146 -0.71 -18.30 -15.68
CA GLU A 146 -1.76 -19.17 -16.20
C GLU A 146 -2.83 -18.32 -16.90
N HIS A 147 -3.40 -18.84 -17.98
CA HIS A 147 -4.53 -18.19 -18.64
C HIS A 147 -5.82 -18.30 -17.81
N GLY A 148 -6.74 -17.37 -17.99
CA GLY A 148 -8.06 -17.38 -17.34
C GLY A 148 -8.29 -16.21 -16.36
N GLY A 149 -7.29 -15.36 -16.20
CA GLY A 149 -7.40 -14.14 -15.38
C GLY A 149 -7.41 -14.38 -13.88
N GLY A 150 -7.73 -13.32 -13.14
CA GLY A 150 -7.60 -13.32 -11.67
C GLY A 150 -8.49 -14.32 -10.95
N GLU A 151 -9.74 -14.50 -11.37
CA GLU A 151 -10.66 -15.45 -10.72
C GLU A 151 -10.20 -16.90 -10.85
N ALA A 152 -9.80 -17.32 -12.07
CA ALA A 152 -9.27 -18.66 -12.29
C ALA A 152 -7.99 -18.89 -11.49
N TYR A 153 -7.13 -17.87 -11.42
CA TYR A 153 -5.90 -17.94 -10.66
C TYR A 153 -6.15 -18.04 -9.14
N VAL A 154 -7.09 -17.27 -8.61
CA VAL A 154 -7.52 -17.38 -7.21
C VAL A 154 -8.09 -18.76 -6.89
N HIS A 155 -8.92 -19.32 -7.79
CA HIS A 155 -9.39 -20.69 -7.63
C HIS A 155 -8.23 -21.70 -7.55
N ARG A 156 -7.21 -21.52 -8.39
CA ARG A 156 -6.00 -22.35 -8.36
C ARG A 156 -5.23 -22.18 -7.06
N LEU A 157 -5.06 -20.92 -6.58
CA LEU A 157 -4.42 -20.63 -5.29
C LEU A 157 -5.13 -21.29 -4.13
N LYS A 158 -6.46 -21.17 -4.03
CA LYS A 158 -7.24 -21.86 -3.00
C LYS A 158 -6.99 -23.35 -2.98
N LYS A 159 -6.99 -23.99 -4.16
CA LYS A 159 -6.73 -25.41 -4.29
C LYS A 159 -5.35 -25.82 -3.77
N VAL A 160 -4.28 -25.13 -4.18
CA VAL A 160 -2.91 -25.49 -3.79
C VAL A 160 -2.61 -25.15 -2.33
N LEU A 161 -3.23 -24.11 -1.78
CA LEU A 161 -3.13 -23.70 -0.37
C LEU A 161 -4.14 -24.44 0.54
N ARG A 162 -4.99 -25.28 -0.02
CA ARG A 162 -6.05 -26.02 0.70
C ARG A 162 -7.00 -25.12 1.49
N LEU A 163 -7.32 -23.97 0.91
CA LEU A 163 -8.30 -23.03 1.45
C LEU A 163 -9.70 -23.38 0.92
N SER A 164 -10.69 -23.30 1.80
CA SER A 164 -12.11 -23.51 1.47
C SER A 164 -12.75 -22.28 0.78
#